data_d178a93e2f22316ab6c884b96cfd1494
#
_entry.id   d178a93e2f22316ab6c884b96cfd1494
#
_cell.length_a   1.000
_cell.length_b   1.000
_cell.length_c   1.000
_cell.angle_alpha   90.00
_cell.angle_beta   90.00
_cell.angle_gamma   90.00
#
_symmetry.space_group_name_H-M   'P 1'
#
loop_
_entity.id
_entity.type
_entity.pdbx_description
1 polymer ?
#
loop_
_entity_poly.entity_id
_entity_poly.type
_entity_poly.pdbx_seq_one_letter_code
_entity_poly.pdbx_strand_id
1 'polypeptide(L)'
;MANQHLAPDIIRALFSAAMSAMYRAETPQYSALLELVADVNARTLDRDPELRASLERGGEIERLDVERHGAIRVGTADELSMIRRLFAVMGMRPVGYYDLAPAGVPVHATAFRPVDQDGLRRNPFRVFTSLLRLDLIADEALRAQAAAILAQRQIFTPGALALIEHAEREGGLTRTEAEAFVREAIETFRWRGEATIDAETYRRLHEAHRLIADIVSFHGPHINHLTPRTLDIDAVQAEMPLRGIAAKAVIEGPPPRRCPILLRQTSFKALEERVTFRNASGATDSGTHTARFGEVEQRGAAMTPKGRALYDALLPGPADPAALAERFAAMPDAWPILRAEGLVYFRYAPTAEGLAAARRETLPESVDALLAAGHLTADPIVYEDFLPVSAAGIFQSNLGADAGRASVGAADRAAFEQALGLPVLDEFALYARIETASIRDSLAALGCGQAAGSSSVSTSR
;
A
#
# COMPACT_ATOMS: atom_id res chain seq x y z
N MET A 1 -24.47 -30.28 -5.71
CA MET A 1 -24.27 -28.85 -5.91
C MET A 1 -22.82 -28.68 -6.33
N ALA A 2 -22.56 -28.09 -7.51
CA ALA A 2 -21.19 -27.87 -7.97
C ALA A 2 -20.46 -27.05 -6.91
N ASN A 3 -19.27 -27.47 -6.51
CA ASN A 3 -18.38 -26.75 -5.61
C ASN A 3 -18.02 -25.40 -6.28
N GLN A 4 -18.77 -24.35 -5.96
CA GLN A 4 -18.51 -23.01 -6.51
C GLN A 4 -17.31 -22.41 -5.78
N HIS A 5 -16.28 -22.01 -6.53
CA HIS A 5 -15.14 -21.32 -5.99
C HIS A 5 -15.56 -19.97 -5.40
N LEU A 6 -14.94 -19.63 -4.28
CA LEU A 6 -15.13 -18.34 -3.64
C LEU A 6 -14.38 -17.26 -4.43
N ALA A 7 -14.98 -16.09 -4.60
CA ALA A 7 -14.32 -15.01 -5.30
C ALA A 7 -13.06 -14.56 -4.54
N PRO A 8 -11.93 -14.25 -5.22
CA PRO A 8 -10.66 -13.90 -4.59
C PRO A 8 -10.74 -12.72 -3.62
N ASP A 9 -11.60 -11.75 -3.89
CA ASP A 9 -11.82 -10.59 -3.01
C ASP A 9 -12.51 -10.96 -1.69
N ILE A 10 -13.34 -12.01 -1.67
CA ILE A 10 -13.91 -12.55 -0.42
C ILE A 10 -12.83 -13.26 0.39
N ILE A 11 -11.94 -14.02 -0.27
CA ILE A 11 -10.79 -14.66 0.40
C ILE A 11 -9.88 -13.59 1.00
N ARG A 12 -9.61 -12.51 0.26
CA ARG A 12 -8.83 -11.36 0.76
C ARG A 12 -9.49 -10.69 1.96
N ALA A 13 -10.80 -10.52 1.96
CA ALA A 13 -11.54 -9.95 3.08
C ALA A 13 -11.44 -10.84 4.33
N LEU A 14 -11.57 -12.16 4.19
CA LEU A 14 -11.38 -13.12 5.28
C LEU A 14 -9.94 -13.06 5.83
N PHE A 15 -8.95 -13.00 4.96
CA PHE A 15 -7.54 -12.89 5.34
C PHE A 15 -7.25 -11.57 6.06
N SER A 16 -7.72 -10.44 5.54
CA SER A 16 -7.56 -9.11 6.16
C SER A 16 -8.20 -9.05 7.55
N ALA A 17 -9.38 -9.65 7.72
CA ALA A 17 -10.04 -9.75 9.03
C ALA A 17 -9.23 -10.63 10.01
N ALA A 18 -8.73 -11.78 9.56
CA ALA A 18 -7.89 -12.66 10.37
C ALA A 18 -6.57 -11.98 10.75
N MET A 19 -5.94 -11.25 9.81
CA MET A 19 -4.74 -10.45 10.06
C MET A 19 -5.01 -9.37 11.12
N SER A 20 -6.11 -8.64 11.00
CA SER A 20 -6.50 -7.63 12.00
C SER A 20 -6.76 -8.22 13.38
N ALA A 21 -7.39 -9.39 13.46
CA ALA A 21 -7.62 -10.10 14.71
C ALA A 21 -6.31 -10.57 15.36
N MET A 22 -5.41 -11.14 14.56
CA MET A 22 -4.08 -11.57 15.01
C MET A 22 -3.27 -10.36 15.54
N TYR A 23 -3.18 -9.29 14.76
CA TYR A 23 -2.41 -8.11 15.12
C TYR A 23 -2.95 -7.40 16.36
N ARG A 24 -4.28 -7.37 16.54
CA ARG A 24 -4.96 -6.85 17.74
C ARG A 24 -4.61 -7.66 18.98
N ALA A 25 -4.52 -8.98 18.86
CA ALA A 25 -4.12 -9.85 19.98
C ALA A 25 -2.64 -9.70 20.35
N GLU A 26 -1.78 -9.43 19.38
CA GLU A 26 -0.33 -9.32 19.56
C GLU A 26 0.14 -7.90 19.91
N THR A 27 -0.63 -6.86 19.60
CA THR A 27 -0.25 -5.45 19.76
C THR A 27 -1.31 -4.69 20.57
N PRO A 28 -1.17 -4.57 21.89
CA PRO A 28 -2.25 -4.07 22.79
C PRO A 28 -2.79 -2.67 22.42
N GLN A 29 -1.92 -1.73 22.01
CA GLN A 29 -2.32 -0.36 21.65
C GLN A 29 -3.08 -0.27 20.31
N TYR A 30 -3.06 -1.33 19.50
CA TYR A 30 -3.70 -1.32 18.20
C TYR A 30 -5.23 -1.18 18.27
N SER A 31 -5.88 -1.79 19.27
CA SER A 31 -7.33 -1.62 19.48
C SER A 31 -7.70 -0.17 19.75
N ALA A 32 -6.98 0.50 20.65
CA ALA A 32 -7.23 1.90 20.97
C ALA A 32 -6.98 2.82 19.74
N LEU A 33 -6.00 2.48 18.89
CA LEU A 33 -5.74 3.19 17.65
C LEU A 33 -6.91 3.04 16.66
N LEU A 34 -7.47 1.85 16.51
CA LEU A 34 -8.61 1.61 15.62
C LEU A 34 -9.86 2.37 16.08
N GLU A 35 -10.15 2.39 17.39
CA GLU A 35 -11.24 3.16 17.96
C GLU A 35 -11.07 4.65 17.72
N LEU A 36 -9.86 5.19 17.95
CA LEU A 36 -9.55 6.58 17.66
C LEU A 36 -9.80 6.93 16.20
N VAL A 37 -9.31 6.10 15.27
CA VAL A 37 -9.48 6.32 13.83
C VAL A 37 -10.96 6.29 13.44
N ALA A 38 -11.74 5.35 13.96
CA ALA A 38 -13.18 5.28 13.70
C ALA A 38 -13.92 6.53 14.18
N ASP A 39 -13.62 7.01 15.41
CA ASP A 39 -14.20 8.24 15.96
C ASP A 39 -13.85 9.48 15.14
N VAL A 40 -12.59 9.61 14.72
CA VAL A 40 -12.13 10.74 13.89
C VAL A 40 -12.79 10.70 12.52
N ASN A 41 -12.87 9.53 11.88
CA ASN A 41 -13.52 9.38 10.58
C ASN A 41 -15.01 9.75 10.64
N ALA A 42 -15.74 9.28 11.66
CA ALA A 42 -17.16 9.61 11.84
C ALA A 42 -17.37 11.12 11.96
N ARG A 43 -16.61 11.79 12.86
CA ARG A 43 -16.70 13.25 13.05
C ARG A 43 -16.31 14.04 11.80
N THR A 44 -15.33 13.56 11.04
CA THR A 44 -14.91 14.22 9.79
C THR A 44 -16.00 14.14 8.74
N LEU A 45 -16.62 12.98 8.58
CA LEU A 45 -17.76 12.80 7.65
C LEU A 45 -18.98 13.62 8.05
N ASP A 46 -19.25 13.79 9.35
CA ASP A 46 -20.37 14.61 9.84
C ASP A 46 -20.12 16.11 9.62
N ARG A 47 -18.88 16.55 9.70
CA ARG A 47 -18.48 17.95 9.53
C ARG A 47 -18.37 18.37 8.06
N ASP A 48 -18.08 17.44 7.14
CA ASP A 48 -17.83 17.69 5.73
C ASP A 48 -18.73 16.87 4.81
N PRO A 49 -19.96 17.37 4.51
CA PRO A 49 -20.88 16.68 3.60
C PRO A 49 -20.39 16.56 2.15
N GLU A 50 -19.52 17.49 1.69
CA GLU A 50 -18.96 17.43 0.34
C GLU A 50 -17.94 16.29 0.23
N LEU A 51 -17.07 16.14 1.23
CA LEU A 51 -16.16 14.99 1.32
C LEU A 51 -16.94 13.68 1.38
N ARG A 52 -18.01 13.60 2.20
CA ARG A 52 -18.87 12.42 2.27
C ARG A 52 -19.44 12.06 0.90
N ALA A 53 -20.03 13.02 0.19
CA ALA A 53 -20.62 12.80 -1.14
C ALA A 53 -19.56 12.37 -2.17
N SER A 54 -18.37 12.93 -2.12
CA SER A 54 -17.24 12.51 -2.98
C SER A 54 -16.84 11.07 -2.72
N LEU A 55 -16.67 10.68 -1.45
CA LEU A 55 -16.31 9.32 -1.05
C LEU A 55 -17.42 8.30 -1.38
N GLU A 56 -18.70 8.69 -1.30
CA GLU A 56 -19.84 7.87 -1.72
C GLU A 56 -19.81 7.61 -3.23
N ARG A 57 -19.61 8.65 -4.06
CA ARG A 57 -19.45 8.49 -5.50
C ARG A 57 -18.24 7.64 -5.87
N GLY A 58 -17.15 7.76 -5.11
CA GLY A 58 -15.94 6.94 -5.24
C GLY A 58 -16.13 5.48 -4.82
N GLY A 59 -17.19 5.16 -4.05
CA GLY A 59 -17.38 3.85 -3.42
C GLY A 59 -16.34 3.59 -2.31
N GLU A 60 -15.96 4.65 -1.57
CA GLU A 60 -14.90 4.60 -0.56
C GLU A 60 -15.43 4.55 0.88
N ILE A 61 -16.66 4.98 1.12
CA ILE A 61 -17.27 4.98 2.47
C ILE A 61 -17.31 3.56 3.04
N GLU A 62 -17.82 2.60 2.28
CA GLU A 62 -18.00 1.23 2.73
C GLU A 62 -16.69 0.50 3.06
N ARG A 63 -15.58 0.95 2.47
CA ARG A 63 -14.29 0.31 2.67
C ARG A 63 -13.45 0.92 3.80
N LEU A 64 -13.78 2.13 4.30
CA LEU A 64 -12.99 2.84 5.31
C LEU A 64 -12.67 1.98 6.54
N ASP A 65 -13.67 1.28 7.08
CA ASP A 65 -13.50 0.48 8.29
C ASP A 65 -12.67 -0.80 8.08
N VAL A 66 -12.63 -1.30 6.84
CA VAL A 66 -11.91 -2.53 6.50
C VAL A 66 -10.58 -2.26 5.77
N GLU A 67 -10.33 -1.01 5.37
CA GLU A 67 -9.12 -0.64 4.67
C GLU A 67 -7.90 -0.76 5.57
N ARG A 68 -6.97 -1.64 5.16
CA ARG A 68 -5.73 -1.89 5.90
C ARG A 68 -4.58 -2.03 4.91
N HIS A 69 -3.42 -1.56 5.32
CA HIS A 69 -2.19 -2.02 4.71
C HIS A 69 -1.20 -2.52 5.77
N GLY A 70 -0.29 -3.38 5.34
CA GLY A 70 0.78 -3.86 6.17
C GLY A 70 2.11 -3.88 5.44
N ALA A 71 3.18 -4.21 6.14
CA ALA A 71 4.49 -4.42 5.56
C ALA A 71 5.13 -5.70 6.08
N ILE A 72 5.77 -6.42 5.17
CA ILE A 72 6.56 -7.62 5.46
C ILE A 72 7.92 -7.55 4.77
N ARG A 73 8.85 -8.35 5.27
CA ARG A 73 10.21 -8.45 4.72
C ARG A 73 10.58 -9.90 4.53
N VAL A 74 10.97 -10.28 3.32
CA VAL A 74 11.43 -11.62 2.97
C VAL A 74 12.94 -11.61 2.66
N GLY A 75 13.58 -12.76 2.85
CA GLY A 75 15.03 -12.89 2.74
C GLY A 75 15.50 -13.48 1.42
N THR A 76 14.66 -14.24 0.72
CA THR A 76 15.05 -14.97 -0.50
C THR A 76 14.08 -14.77 -1.65
N ALA A 77 14.57 -15.02 -2.88
CA ALA A 77 13.75 -15.03 -4.09
C ALA A 77 12.61 -16.04 -4.02
N ASP A 78 12.87 -17.22 -3.46
CA ASP A 78 11.85 -18.28 -3.32
C ASP A 78 10.73 -17.85 -2.37
N GLU A 79 11.08 -17.20 -1.25
CA GLU A 79 10.10 -16.62 -0.34
C GLU A 79 9.25 -15.56 -1.04
N LEU A 80 9.87 -14.65 -1.80
CA LEU A 80 9.15 -13.61 -2.54
C LEU A 80 8.21 -14.20 -3.59
N SER A 81 8.70 -15.16 -4.37
CA SER A 81 7.90 -15.85 -5.39
C SER A 81 6.70 -16.58 -4.77
N MET A 82 6.89 -17.23 -3.63
CA MET A 82 5.80 -17.92 -2.93
C MET A 82 4.81 -16.94 -2.28
N ILE A 83 5.26 -15.83 -1.71
CA ILE A 83 4.38 -14.72 -1.24
C ILE A 83 3.52 -14.19 -2.39
N ARG A 84 4.10 -14.02 -3.58
CA ARG A 84 3.32 -13.62 -4.77
C ARG A 84 2.21 -14.64 -5.09
N ARG A 85 2.52 -15.94 -5.04
CA ARG A 85 1.53 -17.01 -5.29
C ARG A 85 0.43 -17.00 -4.22
N LEU A 86 0.80 -16.86 -2.94
CA LEU A 86 -0.13 -16.72 -1.83
C LEU A 86 -1.09 -15.53 -2.04
N PHE A 87 -0.56 -14.35 -2.39
CA PHE A 87 -1.38 -13.17 -2.62
C PHE A 87 -2.21 -13.25 -3.90
N ALA A 88 -1.76 -14.01 -4.92
CA ALA A 88 -2.52 -14.23 -6.14
C ALA A 88 -3.84 -14.99 -5.88
N VAL A 89 -3.89 -15.92 -4.92
CA VAL A 89 -5.13 -16.61 -4.48
C VAL A 89 -6.19 -15.60 -4.00
N MET A 90 -5.73 -14.46 -3.47
CA MET A 90 -6.56 -13.37 -2.96
C MET A 90 -6.79 -12.24 -3.99
N GLY A 91 -6.42 -12.46 -5.26
CA GLY A 91 -6.59 -11.47 -6.34
C GLY A 91 -5.66 -10.25 -6.22
N MET A 92 -4.56 -10.35 -5.47
CA MET A 92 -3.60 -9.26 -5.33
C MET A 92 -2.47 -9.39 -6.35
N ARG A 93 -2.05 -8.27 -6.91
CA ARG A 93 -0.98 -8.17 -7.91
C ARG A 93 0.13 -7.25 -7.40
N PRO A 94 1.39 -7.50 -7.77
CA PRO A 94 2.49 -6.58 -7.45
C PRO A 94 2.38 -5.32 -8.31
N VAL A 95 2.41 -4.17 -7.65
CA VAL A 95 2.31 -2.83 -8.26
C VAL A 95 3.46 -1.97 -7.75
N GLY A 96 4.14 -1.29 -8.64
CA GLY A 96 5.28 -0.46 -8.34
C GLY A 96 6.54 -1.25 -7.95
N TYR A 97 7.68 -0.71 -8.33
CA TYR A 97 8.99 -1.17 -7.89
C TYR A 97 9.66 -0.06 -7.09
N TYR A 98 10.15 -0.40 -5.91
CA TYR A 98 10.77 0.53 -4.99
C TYR A 98 12.19 0.05 -4.66
N ASP A 99 13.22 0.79 -5.10
CA ASP A 99 14.60 0.58 -4.68
C ASP A 99 14.89 1.47 -3.45
N LEU A 100 15.23 0.85 -2.34
CA LEU A 100 15.51 1.55 -1.09
C LEU A 100 17.01 1.62 -0.78
N ALA A 101 17.85 0.98 -1.60
CA ALA A 101 19.30 1.01 -1.44
C ALA A 101 19.89 2.43 -1.51
N PRO A 102 19.44 3.34 -2.40
CA PRO A 102 19.91 4.72 -2.40
C PRO A 102 19.60 5.48 -1.10
N ALA A 103 18.59 5.05 -0.35
CA ALA A 103 18.27 5.57 0.97
C ALA A 103 19.01 4.87 2.12
N GLY A 104 20.00 4.02 1.81
CA GLY A 104 20.78 3.27 2.80
C GLY A 104 20.06 2.05 3.38
N VAL A 105 18.96 1.61 2.76
CA VAL A 105 18.16 0.48 3.23
C VAL A 105 18.38 -0.73 2.31
N PRO A 106 18.92 -1.84 2.83
CA PRO A 106 19.38 -2.95 1.99
C PRO A 106 18.24 -3.84 1.48
N VAL A 107 17.21 -3.25 0.91
CA VAL A 107 16.07 -3.96 0.33
C VAL A 107 15.56 -3.28 -0.94
N HIS A 108 14.90 -4.05 -1.78
CA HIS A 108 13.99 -3.54 -2.80
C HIS A 108 12.60 -4.14 -2.60
N ALA A 109 11.55 -3.53 -3.14
CA ALA A 109 10.19 -3.86 -2.74
C ALA A 109 9.16 -3.68 -3.86
N THR A 110 7.98 -4.24 -3.62
CA THR A 110 6.75 -3.97 -4.37
C THR A 110 5.56 -3.92 -3.40
N ALA A 111 4.45 -3.35 -3.84
CA ALA A 111 3.18 -3.42 -3.11
C ALA A 111 2.25 -4.47 -3.74
N PHE A 112 1.81 -5.45 -2.99
CA PHE A 112 0.71 -6.33 -3.41
C PHE A 112 -0.62 -5.69 -3.07
N ARG A 113 -1.51 -5.56 -4.06
CA ARG A 113 -2.86 -5.01 -3.89
C ARG A 113 -3.83 -5.48 -4.98
N PRO A 114 -5.16 -5.38 -4.78
CA PRO A 114 -6.12 -5.50 -5.87
C PRO A 114 -5.91 -4.36 -6.88
N VAL A 115 -6.17 -4.64 -8.15
CA VAL A 115 -5.97 -3.68 -9.25
C VAL A 115 -7.25 -3.34 -10.00
N ASP A 116 -8.30 -4.13 -9.80
CA ASP A 116 -9.62 -3.86 -10.33
C ASP A 116 -10.46 -3.01 -9.35
N GLN A 117 -11.40 -2.24 -9.91
CA GLN A 117 -12.19 -1.29 -9.12
C GLN A 117 -13.12 -1.98 -8.11
N ASP A 118 -13.70 -3.11 -8.46
CA ASP A 118 -14.61 -3.83 -7.57
C ASP A 118 -13.86 -4.45 -6.40
N GLY A 119 -12.68 -5.01 -6.66
CA GLY A 119 -11.79 -5.51 -5.62
C GLY A 119 -11.33 -4.42 -4.66
N LEU A 120 -10.99 -3.21 -5.18
CA LEU A 120 -10.63 -2.05 -4.36
C LEU A 120 -11.80 -1.53 -3.52
N ARG A 121 -13.02 -1.52 -4.06
CA ARG A 121 -14.22 -1.10 -3.30
C ARG A 121 -14.56 -2.06 -2.16
N ARG A 122 -14.44 -3.38 -2.41
CA ARG A 122 -14.82 -4.39 -1.40
C ARG A 122 -13.82 -4.53 -0.27
N ASN A 123 -12.54 -4.63 -0.62
CA ASN A 123 -11.47 -4.75 0.37
C ASN A 123 -10.13 -4.33 -0.23
N PRO A 124 -9.66 -3.11 0.01
CA PRO A 124 -8.40 -2.59 -0.51
C PRO A 124 -7.20 -3.00 0.35
N PHE A 125 -7.16 -4.24 0.84
CA PHE A 125 -6.03 -4.72 1.61
C PHE A 125 -4.75 -4.71 0.78
N ARG A 126 -3.67 -4.15 1.35
CA ARG A 126 -2.37 -3.97 0.68
C ARG A 126 -1.26 -4.49 1.56
N VAL A 127 -0.21 -5.03 0.94
CA VAL A 127 1.00 -5.44 1.68
C VAL A 127 2.23 -4.96 0.93
N PHE A 128 2.97 -4.05 1.55
CA PHE A 128 4.30 -3.66 1.08
C PHE A 128 5.28 -4.78 1.40
N THR A 129 5.90 -5.35 0.38
CA THR A 129 6.74 -6.53 0.51
C THR A 129 8.15 -6.22 0.05
N SER A 130 9.10 -6.27 0.99
CA SER A 130 10.51 -6.02 0.75
C SER A 130 11.29 -7.34 0.63
N LEU A 131 12.24 -7.39 -0.31
CA LEU A 131 13.22 -8.45 -0.47
C LEU A 131 14.60 -7.95 -0.04
N LEU A 132 15.28 -8.69 0.80
CA LEU A 132 16.64 -8.39 1.26
C LEU A 132 17.64 -8.40 0.09
N ARG A 133 18.49 -7.39 0.04
CA ARG A 133 19.65 -7.27 -0.86
C ARG A 133 20.89 -7.77 -0.11
N LEU A 134 21.10 -9.09 -0.14
CA LEU A 134 22.28 -9.71 0.50
C LEU A 134 23.60 -9.17 -0.07
N ASP A 135 23.63 -8.80 -1.34
CA ASP A 135 24.78 -8.22 -2.03
C ASP A 135 25.25 -6.88 -1.42
N LEU A 136 24.38 -6.19 -0.68
CA LEU A 136 24.72 -4.94 0.01
C LEU A 136 25.31 -5.15 1.42
N ILE A 137 25.46 -6.40 1.88
CA ILE A 137 26.22 -6.71 3.10
C ILE A 137 27.70 -6.70 2.77
N ALA A 138 28.42 -5.70 3.28
CA ALA A 138 29.84 -5.49 2.95
C ALA A 138 30.75 -6.61 3.47
N ASP A 139 30.50 -7.13 4.67
CA ASP A 139 31.22 -8.28 5.25
C ASP A 139 30.84 -9.58 4.52
N GLU A 140 31.74 -10.12 3.73
CA GLU A 140 31.52 -11.34 2.93
C GLU A 140 31.23 -12.57 3.79
N ALA A 141 31.86 -12.70 4.97
CA ALA A 141 31.62 -13.82 5.86
C ALA A 141 30.22 -13.72 6.49
N LEU A 142 29.81 -12.51 6.91
CA LEU A 142 28.48 -12.26 7.44
C LEU A 142 27.41 -12.45 6.35
N ARG A 143 27.67 -12.01 5.12
CA ARG A 143 26.79 -12.24 3.96
C ARG A 143 26.59 -13.72 3.68
N ALA A 144 27.67 -14.52 3.65
CA ALA A 144 27.59 -15.96 3.46
C ALA A 144 26.84 -16.66 4.62
N GLN A 145 27.07 -16.23 5.87
CA GLN A 145 26.36 -16.72 7.04
C GLN A 145 24.86 -16.40 6.95
N ALA A 146 24.48 -15.17 6.61
CA ALA A 146 23.10 -14.77 6.43
C ALA A 146 22.39 -15.58 5.33
N ALA A 147 23.07 -15.78 4.18
CA ALA A 147 22.56 -16.61 3.10
C ALA A 147 22.32 -18.06 3.53
N ALA A 148 23.26 -18.66 4.30
CA ALA A 148 23.12 -20.03 4.82
C ALA A 148 21.96 -20.18 5.81
N ILE A 149 21.73 -19.19 6.67
CA ILE A 149 20.59 -19.16 7.61
C ILE A 149 19.27 -19.11 6.82
N LEU A 150 19.15 -18.20 5.88
CA LEU A 150 17.95 -18.02 5.07
C LEU A 150 17.63 -19.23 4.19
N ALA A 151 18.65 -19.92 3.68
CA ALA A 151 18.48 -21.13 2.86
C ALA A 151 17.85 -22.32 3.63
N GLN A 152 17.93 -22.32 4.95
CA GLN A 152 17.33 -23.35 5.81
C GLN A 152 15.94 -22.97 6.33
N ARG A 153 15.51 -21.73 6.08
CA ARG A 153 14.26 -21.19 6.62
C ARG A 153 13.06 -21.63 5.79
N GLN A 154 11.99 -22.08 6.48
CA GLN A 154 10.68 -22.31 5.88
C GLN A 154 9.64 -21.41 6.54
N ILE A 155 9.12 -20.47 5.79
CA ILE A 155 8.18 -19.46 6.30
C ILE A 155 6.71 -19.85 6.09
N PHE A 156 6.43 -20.89 5.31
CA PHE A 156 5.07 -21.34 5.00
C PHE A 156 4.78 -22.67 5.68
N THR A 157 3.55 -22.85 6.14
CA THR A 157 3.08 -24.15 6.58
C THR A 157 2.90 -25.10 5.38
N PRO A 158 3.02 -26.42 5.56
CA PRO A 158 2.71 -27.38 4.52
C PRO A 158 1.27 -27.25 4.01
N GLY A 159 0.33 -26.90 4.89
CA GLY A 159 -1.08 -26.67 4.54
C GLY A 159 -1.27 -25.46 3.63
N ALA A 160 -0.56 -24.35 3.89
CA ALA A 160 -0.59 -23.17 3.02
C ALA A 160 -0.07 -23.51 1.61
N LEU A 161 1.08 -24.19 1.53
CA LEU A 161 1.66 -24.60 0.23
C LEU A 161 0.71 -25.48 -0.57
N ALA A 162 0.14 -26.51 0.06
CA ALA A 162 -0.80 -27.43 -0.60
C ALA A 162 -2.06 -26.70 -1.12
N LEU A 163 -2.59 -25.73 -0.35
CA LEU A 163 -3.78 -24.97 -0.74
C LEU A 163 -3.49 -23.94 -1.84
N ILE A 164 -2.28 -23.35 -1.87
CA ILE A 164 -1.85 -22.50 -2.99
C ILE A 164 -1.78 -23.32 -4.27
N GLU A 165 -1.11 -24.48 -4.26
CA GLU A 165 -1.01 -25.38 -5.40
C GLU A 165 -2.39 -25.91 -5.87
N HIS A 166 -3.26 -26.20 -4.91
CA HIS A 166 -4.64 -26.59 -5.20
C HIS A 166 -5.40 -25.47 -5.91
N ALA A 167 -5.34 -24.24 -5.38
CA ALA A 167 -5.99 -23.08 -5.98
C ALA A 167 -5.50 -22.80 -7.42
N GLU A 168 -4.21 -22.96 -7.68
CA GLU A 168 -3.63 -22.78 -9.01
C GLU A 168 -4.09 -23.87 -10.00
N ARG A 169 -4.17 -25.11 -9.55
CA ARG A 169 -4.60 -26.24 -10.39
C ARG A 169 -6.09 -26.20 -10.71
N GLU A 170 -6.94 -25.91 -9.71
CA GLU A 170 -8.40 -25.91 -9.85
C GLU A 170 -8.98 -24.55 -10.30
N GLY A 171 -8.16 -23.49 -10.31
CA GLY A 171 -8.60 -22.13 -10.66
C GLY A 171 -9.33 -21.41 -9.53
N GLY A 172 -9.20 -21.86 -8.28
CA GLY A 172 -9.81 -21.22 -7.11
C GLY A 172 -9.97 -22.17 -5.93
N LEU A 173 -10.58 -21.66 -4.86
CA LEU A 173 -10.88 -22.41 -3.63
C LEU A 173 -12.39 -22.37 -3.33
N THR A 174 -12.94 -23.48 -2.86
CA THR A 174 -14.26 -23.49 -2.24
C THR A 174 -14.24 -22.73 -0.91
N ARG A 175 -15.40 -22.44 -0.32
CA ARG A 175 -15.49 -21.74 0.96
C ARG A 175 -14.69 -22.44 2.07
N THR A 176 -14.84 -23.75 2.21
CA THR A 176 -14.14 -24.52 3.25
C THR A 176 -12.62 -24.51 3.03
N GLU A 177 -12.17 -24.63 1.79
CA GLU A 177 -10.74 -24.56 1.45
C GLU A 177 -10.18 -23.14 1.64
N ALA A 178 -10.95 -22.10 1.30
CA ALA A 178 -10.55 -20.71 1.53
C ALA A 178 -10.41 -20.38 3.02
N GLU A 179 -11.30 -20.88 3.86
CA GLU A 179 -11.20 -20.73 5.32
C GLU A 179 -9.99 -21.50 5.87
N ALA A 180 -9.69 -22.68 5.34
CA ALA A 180 -8.48 -23.43 5.67
C ALA A 180 -7.22 -22.68 5.20
N PHE A 181 -7.22 -22.17 3.97
CA PHE A 181 -6.13 -21.36 3.43
C PHE A 181 -5.84 -20.14 4.29
N VAL A 182 -6.84 -19.40 4.73
CA VAL A 182 -6.66 -18.23 5.61
C VAL A 182 -6.01 -18.63 6.93
N ARG A 183 -6.46 -19.72 7.56
CA ARG A 183 -5.87 -20.21 8.82
C ARG A 183 -4.40 -20.60 8.68
N GLU A 184 -4.05 -21.26 7.58
CA GLU A 184 -2.67 -21.67 7.32
C GLU A 184 -1.78 -20.49 6.90
N ALA A 185 -2.29 -19.62 6.00
CA ALA A 185 -1.54 -18.48 5.48
C ALA A 185 -1.20 -17.46 6.55
N ILE A 186 -2.09 -17.24 7.55
CA ILE A 186 -1.85 -16.25 8.60
C ILE A 186 -0.62 -16.57 9.46
N GLU A 187 -0.27 -17.84 9.58
CA GLU A 187 0.89 -18.28 10.38
C GLU A 187 2.22 -17.76 9.82
N THR A 188 2.30 -17.48 8.53
CA THR A 188 3.48 -16.85 7.89
C THR A 188 3.76 -15.46 8.46
N PHE A 189 2.72 -14.74 8.89
CA PHE A 189 2.78 -13.33 9.30
C PHE A 189 2.78 -13.12 10.82
N ARG A 190 2.69 -14.21 11.58
CA ARG A 190 2.65 -14.17 13.05
C ARG A 190 4.01 -13.83 13.65
N TRP A 191 4.01 -12.96 14.65
CA TRP A 191 5.20 -12.71 15.46
C TRP A 191 5.55 -13.91 16.32
N ARG A 192 6.84 -14.28 16.30
CA ARG A 192 7.42 -15.31 17.15
C ARG A 192 8.69 -14.77 17.78
N GLY A 193 8.68 -14.56 19.08
CA GLY A 193 9.81 -13.99 19.82
C GLY A 193 11.03 -14.92 20.00
N GLU A 194 11.07 -16.08 19.31
CA GLU A 194 12.21 -16.97 19.28
C GLU A 194 13.05 -16.70 18.04
N ALA A 195 14.31 -16.32 18.23
CA ALA A 195 15.27 -16.19 17.15
C ALA A 195 15.80 -17.57 16.72
N THR A 196 16.10 -17.70 15.43
CA THR A 196 16.70 -18.91 14.83
C THR A 196 18.22 -18.94 14.96
N ILE A 197 18.82 -17.88 15.49
CA ILE A 197 20.27 -17.65 15.61
C ILE A 197 20.65 -17.29 17.04
N ASP A 198 21.94 -17.31 17.35
CA ASP A 198 22.48 -16.85 18.63
C ASP A 198 22.57 -15.33 18.72
N ALA A 199 22.73 -14.81 19.94
CA ALA A 199 22.78 -13.39 20.24
C ALA A 199 23.98 -12.67 19.60
N GLU A 200 25.13 -13.35 19.44
CA GLU A 200 26.32 -12.77 18.82
C GLU A 200 26.11 -12.58 17.30
N THR A 201 25.55 -13.57 16.62
CA THR A 201 25.19 -13.47 15.20
C THR A 201 24.14 -12.37 14.99
N TYR A 202 23.12 -12.29 15.86
CA TYR A 202 22.11 -11.22 15.83
C TYR A 202 22.76 -9.85 15.96
N ARG A 203 23.68 -9.66 16.93
CA ARG A 203 24.37 -8.38 17.15
C ARG A 203 25.16 -7.95 15.90
N ARG A 204 25.91 -8.84 15.29
CA ARG A 204 26.69 -8.57 14.06
C ARG A 204 25.78 -8.17 12.89
N LEU A 205 24.64 -8.86 12.68
CA LEU A 205 23.65 -8.52 11.66
C LEU A 205 23.01 -7.15 11.95
N HIS A 206 22.72 -6.86 13.21
CA HIS A 206 22.12 -5.60 13.63
C HIS A 206 23.09 -4.41 13.47
N GLU A 207 24.38 -4.61 13.75
CA GLU A 207 25.44 -3.61 13.51
C GLU A 207 25.62 -3.32 12.02
N ALA A 208 25.50 -4.34 11.14
CA ALA A 208 25.52 -4.12 9.70
C ALA A 208 24.29 -3.31 9.25
N HIS A 209 23.09 -3.71 9.65
CA HIS A 209 21.86 -2.95 9.50
C HIS A 209 20.71 -3.63 10.26
N ARG A 210 19.91 -2.86 11.03
CA ARG A 210 18.78 -3.39 11.82
C ARG A 210 17.79 -4.25 11.03
N LEU A 211 17.51 -3.92 9.75
CA LEU A 211 16.61 -4.71 8.92
C LEU A 211 17.22 -6.05 8.49
N ILE A 212 18.53 -6.15 8.38
CA ILE A 212 19.19 -7.43 8.10
C ILE A 212 18.95 -8.36 9.27
N ALA A 213 19.18 -7.87 10.51
CA ALA A 213 18.88 -8.64 11.71
C ALA A 213 17.40 -9.06 11.80
N ASP A 214 16.47 -8.12 11.52
CA ASP A 214 15.04 -8.41 11.50
C ASP A 214 14.67 -9.54 10.52
N ILE A 215 15.19 -9.48 9.29
CA ILE A 215 14.87 -10.44 8.23
C ILE A 215 15.52 -11.82 8.50
N VAL A 216 16.77 -11.83 8.92
CA VAL A 216 17.58 -13.08 8.99
C VAL A 216 17.33 -13.85 10.28
N SER A 217 17.01 -13.17 11.39
CA SER A 217 17.05 -13.76 12.72
C SER A 217 15.79 -14.52 13.14
N PHE A 218 14.66 -14.35 12.45
CA PHE A 218 13.37 -14.90 12.87
C PHE A 218 12.79 -15.90 11.87
N HIS A 219 11.81 -16.68 12.35
CA HIS A 219 11.19 -17.78 11.60
C HIS A 219 10.43 -17.36 10.34
N GLY A 220 9.99 -16.11 10.24
CA GLY A 220 9.20 -15.65 9.09
C GLY A 220 9.09 -14.14 9.00
N PRO A 221 8.48 -13.67 7.93
CA PRO A 221 8.26 -12.26 7.68
C PRO A 221 7.03 -11.77 8.49
N HIS A 222 7.12 -11.72 9.80
CA HIS A 222 6.04 -11.20 10.63
C HIS A 222 5.56 -9.84 10.12
N ILE A 223 4.25 -9.59 10.28
CA ILE A 223 3.68 -8.29 9.88
C ILE A 223 4.20 -7.18 10.81
N ASN A 224 4.88 -6.18 10.24
CA ASN A 224 5.55 -5.13 11.03
C ASN A 224 4.56 -4.08 11.54
N HIS A 225 3.57 -3.75 10.75
CA HIS A 225 2.44 -2.89 11.10
C HIS A 225 1.20 -3.29 10.33
N LEU A 226 0.05 -2.87 10.83
CA LEU A 226 -1.22 -2.98 10.14
C LEU A 226 -1.96 -1.65 10.30
N THR A 227 -2.04 -0.89 9.22
CA THR A 227 -2.37 0.53 9.20
C THR A 227 -3.82 0.75 8.76
N PRO A 228 -4.69 1.33 9.61
CA PRO A 228 -5.99 1.82 9.20
C PRO A 228 -5.88 3.17 8.47
N ARG A 229 -6.87 3.46 7.62
CA ARG A 229 -7.03 4.76 6.96
C ARG A 229 -7.85 5.71 7.82
N THR A 230 -7.33 6.94 7.99
CA THR A 230 -8.10 8.07 8.55
C THR A 230 -8.41 9.11 7.46
N LEU A 231 -9.45 9.90 7.71
CA LEU A 231 -9.80 11.07 6.88
C LEU A 231 -9.14 12.36 7.38
N ASP A 232 -8.67 12.37 8.66
CA ASP A 232 -8.02 13.52 9.28
C ASP A 232 -6.86 13.03 10.17
N ILE A 233 -5.67 12.95 9.60
CA ILE A 233 -4.48 12.44 10.30
C ILE A 233 -3.97 13.43 11.35
N ASP A 234 -4.21 14.73 11.15
CA ASP A 234 -3.79 15.77 12.10
C ASP A 234 -4.61 15.65 13.40
N ALA A 235 -5.92 15.39 13.29
CA ALA A 235 -6.77 15.10 14.44
C ALA A 235 -6.36 13.80 15.15
N VAL A 236 -6.07 12.73 14.41
CA VAL A 236 -5.56 11.48 15.01
C VAL A 236 -4.26 11.71 15.75
N GLN A 237 -3.29 12.39 15.14
CA GLN A 237 -2.00 12.73 15.76
C GLN A 237 -2.18 13.50 17.07
N ALA A 238 -3.08 14.48 17.09
CA ALA A 238 -3.34 15.31 18.27
C ALA A 238 -4.04 14.52 19.40
N GLU A 239 -4.90 13.57 19.06
CA GLU A 239 -5.70 12.81 20.03
C GLU A 239 -5.01 11.53 20.54
N MET A 240 -3.99 10.99 19.84
CA MET A 240 -3.23 9.82 20.29
C MET A 240 -2.74 9.92 21.74
N PRO A 241 -2.09 11.03 22.17
CA PRO A 241 -1.64 11.18 23.56
C PRO A 241 -2.78 11.16 24.57
N LEU A 242 -3.96 11.71 24.22
CA LEU A 242 -5.14 11.74 25.08
C LEU A 242 -5.70 10.33 25.36
N ARG A 243 -5.39 9.37 24.50
CA ARG A 243 -5.72 7.95 24.65
C ARG A 243 -4.56 7.08 25.14
N GLY A 244 -3.50 7.71 25.65
CA GLY A 244 -2.32 7.02 26.16
C GLY A 244 -1.44 6.38 25.08
N ILE A 245 -1.61 6.78 23.81
CA ILE A 245 -0.81 6.30 22.69
C ILE A 245 0.36 7.28 22.48
N ALA A 246 1.60 6.78 22.64
CA ALA A 246 2.81 7.59 22.47
C ALA A 246 3.10 7.84 20.98
N ALA A 247 2.51 8.90 20.41
CA ALA A 247 2.69 9.28 19.02
C ALA A 247 4.15 9.67 18.70
N LYS A 248 4.57 9.49 17.43
CA LYS A 248 5.76 10.15 16.89
C LYS A 248 5.51 11.65 16.78
N ALA A 249 6.59 12.43 16.79
CA ALA A 249 6.50 13.89 16.79
C ALA A 249 6.04 14.49 15.46
N VAL A 250 6.24 13.79 14.35
CA VAL A 250 6.04 14.32 12.99
C VAL A 250 5.17 13.38 12.17
N ILE A 251 4.23 13.96 11.43
CA ILE A 251 3.49 13.29 10.35
C ILE A 251 4.36 13.34 9.10
N GLU A 252 4.56 12.21 8.44
CA GLU A 252 5.34 12.12 7.22
C GLU A 252 4.46 12.27 5.97
N GLY A 253 5.08 12.71 4.87
CA GLY A 253 4.40 12.98 3.60
C GLY A 253 4.27 14.48 3.32
N PRO A 254 3.37 14.88 2.41
CA PRO A 254 3.13 16.28 2.10
C PRO A 254 2.56 17.02 3.32
N PRO A 255 2.72 18.37 3.40
CA PRO A 255 2.09 19.16 4.45
C PRO A 255 0.57 19.10 4.37
N PRO A 256 -0.18 19.54 5.42
CA PRO A 256 -1.63 19.66 5.36
C PRO A 256 -2.08 20.49 4.17
N ARG A 257 -3.11 20.03 3.44
CA ARG A 257 -3.63 20.66 2.23
C ARG A 257 -5.14 20.56 2.16
N ARG A 258 -5.80 21.53 1.49
CA ARG A 258 -7.22 21.48 1.16
C ARG A 258 -7.52 20.34 0.16
N CYS A 259 -6.58 20.11 -0.77
CA CYS A 259 -6.60 19.01 -1.72
C CYS A 259 -5.53 18.00 -1.31
N PRO A 260 -5.84 16.99 -0.47
CA PRO A 260 -4.87 15.99 -0.05
C PRO A 260 -4.32 15.22 -1.26
N ILE A 261 -3.01 15.01 -1.29
CA ILE A 261 -2.29 14.27 -2.34
C ILE A 261 -1.48 13.14 -1.74
N LEU A 262 -1.32 12.06 -2.50
CA LEU A 262 -0.52 10.90 -2.14
C LEU A 262 -0.86 10.34 -0.75
N LEU A 263 0.09 10.34 0.17
CA LEU A 263 0.00 9.64 1.43
C LEU A 263 0.64 10.45 2.55
N ARG A 264 -0.07 10.60 3.68
CA ARG A 264 0.48 11.10 4.94
C ARG A 264 0.38 10.00 5.99
N GLN A 265 1.42 9.83 6.79
CA GLN A 265 1.52 8.74 7.75
C GLN A 265 2.05 9.22 9.10
N THR A 266 1.52 8.65 10.18
CA THR A 266 2.08 8.78 11.53
C THR A 266 1.98 7.44 12.26
N SER A 267 2.72 7.29 13.34
CA SER A 267 2.72 6.05 14.10
C SER A 267 2.94 6.30 15.58
N PHE A 268 2.59 5.32 16.41
CA PHE A 268 3.14 5.29 17.75
C PHE A 268 4.57 4.72 17.76
N LYS A 269 5.28 4.97 18.84
CA LYS A 269 6.66 4.49 19.00
C LYS A 269 6.70 2.96 18.92
N ALA A 270 7.70 2.45 18.19
CA ALA A 270 7.87 1.02 18.03
C ALA A 270 8.01 0.30 19.37
N LEU A 271 7.46 -0.90 19.41
CA LEU A 271 7.45 -1.75 20.60
C LEU A 271 8.82 -2.43 20.78
N GLU A 272 9.33 -2.40 22.00
CA GLU A 272 10.44 -3.26 22.41
C GLU A 272 9.89 -4.63 22.83
N GLU A 273 10.17 -5.66 22.05
CA GLU A 273 9.65 -7.00 22.25
C GLU A 273 10.75 -7.92 22.79
N ARG A 274 10.40 -8.75 23.76
CA ARG A 274 11.33 -9.76 24.30
C ARG A 274 11.61 -10.82 23.26
N VAL A 275 12.88 -11.17 23.09
CA VAL A 275 13.36 -12.19 22.17
C VAL A 275 14.24 -13.19 22.93
N THR A 276 14.11 -14.46 22.56
CA THR A 276 14.95 -15.53 23.07
C THR A 276 15.89 -16.01 21.96
N PHE A 277 17.18 -15.96 22.23
CA PHE A 277 18.23 -16.49 21.37
C PHE A 277 18.66 -17.86 21.87
N ARG A 278 18.97 -18.79 20.96
CA ARG A 278 19.52 -20.11 21.31
C ARG A 278 20.97 -20.20 20.85
N ASN A 279 21.87 -20.52 21.75
CA ASN A 279 23.26 -20.80 21.40
C ASN A 279 23.47 -22.27 20.98
N ALA A 280 24.64 -22.58 20.46
CA ALA A 280 25.00 -23.93 19.99
C ALA A 280 24.94 -24.99 21.08
N SER A 281 25.01 -24.63 22.38
CA SER A 281 24.90 -25.55 23.52
C SER A 281 23.45 -25.81 23.95
N GLY A 282 22.47 -25.16 23.31
CA GLY A 282 21.04 -25.22 23.66
C GLY A 282 20.65 -24.30 24.83
N ALA A 283 21.58 -23.52 25.40
CA ALA A 283 21.27 -22.50 26.38
C ALA A 283 20.57 -21.32 25.71
N THR A 284 19.69 -20.66 26.45
CA THR A 284 18.89 -19.50 25.93
C THR A 284 19.37 -18.23 26.57
N ASP A 285 19.59 -17.21 25.72
CA ASP A 285 19.86 -15.83 26.12
C ASP A 285 18.61 -14.97 25.83
N SER A 286 18.31 -14.03 26.74
CA SER A 286 17.21 -13.10 26.56
C SER A 286 17.72 -11.78 26.00
N GLY A 287 16.99 -11.19 25.06
CA GLY A 287 17.25 -9.86 24.51
C GLY A 287 15.97 -9.14 24.15
N THR A 288 16.12 -8.04 23.41
CA THR A 288 15.01 -7.27 22.89
C THR A 288 15.17 -7.05 21.37
N HIS A 289 14.04 -6.91 20.69
CA HIS A 289 13.97 -6.56 19.28
C HIS A 289 12.86 -5.52 19.06
N THR A 290 13.10 -4.60 18.13
CA THR A 290 12.15 -3.53 17.82
C THR A 290 11.75 -3.67 16.37
N ALA A 291 10.61 -4.31 16.10
CA ALA A 291 10.14 -4.58 14.75
C ALA A 291 8.74 -4.07 14.48
N ARG A 292 7.85 -4.07 15.47
CA ARG A 292 6.42 -3.80 15.29
C ARG A 292 6.00 -2.46 15.88
N PHE A 293 5.07 -1.78 15.19
CA PHE A 293 4.51 -0.49 15.62
C PHE A 293 3.09 -0.34 15.07
N GLY A 294 2.31 0.56 15.65
CA GLY A 294 1.03 0.94 15.04
C GLY A 294 1.22 2.19 14.19
N GLU A 295 0.65 2.15 13.02
CA GLU A 295 0.66 3.24 12.05
C GLU A 295 -0.77 3.61 11.69
N VAL A 296 -0.98 4.85 11.27
CA VAL A 296 -2.21 5.35 10.67
C VAL A 296 -1.85 6.18 9.45
N GLU A 297 -2.69 6.12 8.43
CA GLU A 297 -2.48 6.85 7.18
C GLU A 297 -3.70 7.69 6.77
N GLN A 298 -3.43 8.81 6.10
CA GLN A 298 -4.41 9.56 5.33
C GLN A 298 -4.03 9.48 3.86
N ARG A 299 -4.97 9.00 3.03
CA ARG A 299 -4.77 8.90 1.58
C ARG A 299 -5.42 10.07 0.88
N GLY A 300 -4.64 10.75 0.05
CA GLY A 300 -5.08 11.79 -0.85
C GLY A 300 -5.14 11.29 -2.30
N ALA A 301 -5.15 12.21 -3.25
CA ALA A 301 -5.27 11.93 -4.66
C ALA A 301 -4.00 11.32 -5.28
N ALA A 302 -4.19 10.43 -6.25
CA ALA A 302 -3.13 9.89 -7.09
C ALA A 302 -2.64 10.96 -8.06
N MET A 303 -1.33 11.20 -8.06
CA MET A 303 -0.69 12.18 -8.95
C MET A 303 -0.33 11.56 -10.29
N THR A 304 -0.39 12.36 -11.35
CA THR A 304 0.17 12.01 -12.66
C THR A 304 1.70 12.00 -12.60
N PRO A 305 2.41 11.47 -13.60
CA PRO A 305 3.86 11.60 -13.68
C PRO A 305 4.34 13.05 -13.59
N LYS A 306 3.60 14.01 -14.20
CA LYS A 306 3.90 15.44 -14.10
C LYS A 306 3.73 15.95 -12.67
N GLY A 307 2.63 15.60 -12.02
CA GLY A 307 2.39 15.98 -10.63
C GLY A 307 3.39 15.36 -9.67
N ARG A 308 3.77 14.10 -9.89
CA ARG A 308 4.78 13.41 -9.09
C ARG A 308 6.16 14.06 -9.24
N ALA A 309 6.55 14.42 -10.45
CA ALA A 309 7.82 15.15 -10.68
C ALA A 309 7.85 16.49 -9.94
N LEU A 310 6.73 17.24 -9.92
CA LEU A 310 6.61 18.46 -9.13
C LEU A 310 6.71 18.17 -7.63
N TYR A 311 6.01 17.16 -7.13
CA TYR A 311 6.08 16.72 -5.73
C TYR A 311 7.51 16.39 -5.32
N ASP A 312 8.20 15.56 -6.11
CA ASP A 312 9.57 15.13 -5.85
C ASP A 312 10.57 16.31 -5.87
N ALA A 313 10.31 17.33 -6.68
CA ALA A 313 11.13 18.55 -6.71
C ALA A 313 10.92 19.45 -5.47
N LEU A 314 9.78 19.37 -4.80
CA LEU A 314 9.45 20.15 -3.60
C LEU A 314 9.89 19.49 -2.29
N LEU A 315 10.18 18.19 -2.30
CA LEU A 315 10.59 17.44 -1.10
C LEU A 315 11.96 17.84 -0.53
N PRO A 316 13.03 18.06 -1.35
CA PRO A 316 14.37 18.32 -0.84
C PRO A 316 14.44 19.60 -0.01
N GLY A 317 15.18 19.54 1.11
CA GLY A 317 15.40 20.67 2.00
C GLY A 317 15.24 20.29 3.47
N PRO A 318 15.21 21.28 4.37
CA PRO A 318 15.04 21.05 5.80
C PRO A 318 13.77 20.25 6.10
N ALA A 319 13.87 19.28 7.02
CA ALA A 319 12.75 18.44 7.48
C ALA A 319 11.76 19.20 8.40
N ASP A 320 11.96 20.50 8.61
CA ASP A 320 11.05 21.34 9.38
C ASP A 320 9.69 21.46 8.68
N PRO A 321 8.56 21.22 9.38
CA PRO A 321 7.23 21.27 8.80
C PRO A 321 6.85 22.62 8.18
N ALA A 322 7.30 23.75 8.75
CA ALA A 322 7.02 25.08 8.22
C ALA A 322 7.76 25.32 6.89
N ALA A 323 9.04 24.95 6.83
CA ALA A 323 9.84 25.06 5.61
C ALA A 323 9.31 24.12 4.51
N LEU A 324 8.79 22.96 4.86
CA LEU A 324 8.12 22.05 3.91
C LEU A 324 6.83 22.68 3.36
N ALA A 325 6.00 23.25 4.23
CA ALA A 325 4.76 23.92 3.83
C ALA A 325 5.03 25.11 2.91
N GLU A 326 6.07 25.89 3.17
CA GLU A 326 6.48 27.01 2.32
C GLU A 326 6.88 26.53 0.91
N ARG A 327 7.69 25.48 0.81
CA ARG A 327 8.04 24.90 -0.51
C ARG A 327 6.81 24.40 -1.26
N PHE A 328 5.88 23.74 -0.55
CA PHE A 328 4.65 23.21 -1.14
C PHE A 328 3.61 24.29 -1.51
N ALA A 329 3.81 25.55 -1.14
CA ALA A 329 2.99 26.67 -1.64
C ALA A 329 3.06 26.83 -3.17
N ALA A 330 4.13 26.31 -3.81
CA ALA A 330 4.27 26.29 -5.26
C ALA A 330 3.34 25.24 -5.94
N MET A 331 2.79 24.28 -5.20
CA MET A 331 1.85 23.32 -5.74
C MET A 331 0.40 23.80 -5.58
N PRO A 332 -0.39 23.90 -6.64
CA PRO A 332 -1.80 24.31 -6.56
C PRO A 332 -2.60 23.52 -5.54
N ASP A 333 -3.48 24.19 -4.77
CA ASP A 333 -4.29 23.60 -3.71
C ASP A 333 -5.80 23.80 -3.96
N ALA A 334 -6.21 23.57 -5.20
CA ALA A 334 -7.61 23.60 -5.66
C ALA A 334 -7.83 22.53 -6.74
N TRP A 335 -8.84 21.68 -6.56
CA TRP A 335 -9.14 20.58 -7.51
C TRP A 335 -9.26 21.01 -8.96
N PRO A 336 -9.97 22.12 -9.31
CA PRO A 336 -10.06 22.56 -10.70
C PRO A 336 -8.70 22.90 -11.32
N ILE A 337 -7.79 23.50 -10.54
CA ILE A 337 -6.45 23.86 -11.03
C ILE A 337 -5.59 22.60 -11.16
N LEU A 338 -5.58 21.71 -10.16
CA LEU A 338 -4.85 20.44 -10.21
C LEU A 338 -5.28 19.59 -11.42
N ARG A 339 -6.60 19.61 -11.75
CA ARG A 339 -7.14 18.95 -12.92
C ARG A 339 -6.69 19.62 -14.22
N ALA A 340 -6.87 20.93 -14.34
CA ALA A 340 -6.54 21.69 -15.55
C ALA A 340 -5.05 21.62 -15.90
N GLU A 341 -4.19 21.61 -14.90
CA GLU A 341 -2.74 21.44 -15.06
C GLU A 341 -2.31 19.99 -15.27
N GLY A 342 -3.21 19.02 -15.13
CA GLY A 342 -2.93 17.59 -15.28
C GLY A 342 -1.95 17.05 -14.24
N LEU A 343 -2.07 17.49 -12.97
CA LEU A 343 -1.20 17.10 -11.86
C LEU A 343 -1.73 15.89 -11.08
N VAL A 344 -3.05 15.64 -11.14
CA VAL A 344 -3.78 14.62 -10.40
C VAL A 344 -4.71 13.89 -11.36
N TYR A 345 -4.92 12.60 -11.14
CA TYR A 345 -5.89 11.80 -11.87
C TYR A 345 -7.30 11.97 -11.29
N PHE A 346 -8.30 12.05 -12.16
CA PHE A 346 -9.71 12.22 -11.81
C PHE A 346 -10.58 11.10 -12.37
N ARG A 347 -11.61 10.74 -11.62
CA ARG A 347 -12.71 9.91 -12.10
C ARG A 347 -13.87 10.81 -12.46
N TYR A 348 -14.41 10.62 -13.65
CA TYR A 348 -15.54 11.37 -14.17
C TYR A 348 -16.82 10.54 -14.06
N ALA A 349 -17.92 11.21 -13.74
CA ALA A 349 -19.24 10.59 -13.69
C ALA A 349 -20.31 11.58 -14.17
N PRO A 350 -21.34 11.14 -14.94
CA PRO A 350 -22.45 11.99 -15.31
C PRO A 350 -23.28 12.36 -14.08
N THR A 351 -23.74 13.60 -14.00
CA THR A 351 -24.69 14.04 -12.99
C THR A 351 -26.10 13.61 -13.35
N ALA A 352 -27.03 13.59 -12.37
CA ALA A 352 -28.45 13.36 -12.65
C ALA A 352 -29.01 14.41 -13.61
N GLU A 353 -28.57 15.68 -13.50
CA GLU A 353 -28.92 16.78 -14.41
C GLU A 353 -28.38 16.54 -15.80
N GLY A 354 -27.11 16.13 -15.94
CA GLY A 354 -26.50 15.78 -17.23
C GLY A 354 -27.25 14.66 -17.95
N LEU A 355 -27.61 13.58 -17.22
CA LEU A 355 -28.42 12.49 -17.77
C LEU A 355 -29.83 12.93 -18.18
N ALA A 356 -30.43 13.87 -17.46
CA ALA A 356 -31.72 14.43 -17.80
C ALA A 356 -31.62 15.37 -19.00
N ALA A 357 -30.57 16.19 -19.13
CA ALA A 357 -30.30 17.07 -20.25
C ALA A 357 -30.02 16.27 -21.53
N ALA A 358 -29.21 15.20 -21.46
CA ALA A 358 -28.91 14.32 -22.60
C ALA A 358 -30.15 13.71 -23.29
N ARG A 359 -31.27 13.60 -22.57
CA ARG A 359 -32.56 13.11 -23.10
C ARG A 359 -33.36 14.20 -23.84
N ARG A 360 -33.01 15.48 -23.70
CA ARG A 360 -33.77 16.60 -24.17
C ARG A 360 -33.06 17.44 -25.21
N GLU A 361 -31.75 17.46 -25.20
CA GLU A 361 -30.92 18.32 -26.04
C GLU A 361 -29.57 17.67 -26.36
N THR A 362 -28.91 18.20 -27.38
CA THR A 362 -27.53 17.83 -27.72
C THR A 362 -26.57 18.50 -26.73
N LEU A 363 -25.78 17.72 -26.04
CA LEU A 363 -24.81 18.22 -25.07
C LEU A 363 -23.47 18.59 -25.73
N PRO A 364 -22.66 19.45 -25.09
CA PRO A 364 -21.28 19.68 -25.51
C PRO A 364 -20.46 18.37 -25.56
N GLU A 365 -19.54 18.27 -26.52
CA GLU A 365 -18.68 17.09 -26.67
C GLU A 365 -17.45 17.12 -25.78
N SER A 366 -17.01 18.31 -25.33
CA SER A 366 -15.82 18.42 -24.52
C SER A 366 -16.09 18.19 -23.03
N VAL A 367 -15.20 17.45 -22.36
CA VAL A 367 -15.25 17.19 -20.92
C VAL A 367 -15.32 18.49 -20.12
N ASP A 368 -14.53 19.51 -20.51
CA ASP A 368 -14.51 20.81 -19.82
C ASP A 368 -15.83 21.57 -19.94
N ALA A 369 -16.45 21.55 -21.09
CA ALA A 369 -17.76 22.18 -21.28
C ALA A 369 -18.87 21.44 -20.51
N LEU A 370 -18.81 20.10 -20.44
CA LEU A 370 -19.76 19.31 -19.67
C LEU A 370 -19.59 19.54 -18.14
N LEU A 371 -18.36 19.69 -17.67
CA LEU A 371 -18.08 20.07 -16.28
C LEU A 371 -18.58 21.48 -15.98
N ALA A 372 -18.31 22.46 -16.86
CA ALA A 372 -18.76 23.83 -16.69
C ALA A 372 -20.30 23.96 -16.69
N ALA A 373 -21.00 23.11 -17.46
CA ALA A 373 -22.45 23.01 -17.47
C ALA A 373 -23.06 22.20 -16.33
N GLY A 374 -22.24 21.61 -15.46
CA GLY A 374 -22.70 20.74 -14.34
C GLY A 374 -23.23 19.38 -14.79
N HIS A 375 -22.97 18.96 -16.03
CA HIS A 375 -23.38 17.65 -16.56
C HIS A 375 -22.46 16.50 -16.20
N LEU A 376 -21.21 16.81 -15.78
CA LEU A 376 -20.22 15.88 -15.24
C LEU A 376 -19.74 16.34 -13.86
N THR A 377 -19.33 15.37 -13.04
CA THR A 377 -18.44 15.57 -11.89
C THR A 377 -17.06 15.03 -12.20
N ALA A 378 -16.06 15.56 -11.52
CA ALA A 378 -14.68 15.06 -11.52
C ALA A 378 -14.23 14.91 -10.06
N ASP A 379 -14.17 13.69 -9.58
CA ASP A 379 -13.66 13.37 -8.24
C ASP A 379 -12.23 12.85 -8.34
N PRO A 380 -11.30 13.26 -7.43
CA PRO A 380 -9.93 12.79 -7.48
C PRO A 380 -9.88 11.27 -7.24
N ILE A 381 -9.01 10.57 -7.98
CA ILE A 381 -8.76 9.14 -7.76
C ILE A 381 -7.84 9.00 -6.54
N VAL A 382 -8.26 8.22 -5.55
CA VAL A 382 -7.46 7.99 -4.35
C VAL A 382 -6.15 7.27 -4.67
N TYR A 383 -5.08 7.67 -3.99
CA TYR A 383 -3.76 7.04 -4.12
C TYR A 383 -3.75 5.68 -3.40
N GLU A 384 -3.57 4.60 -4.15
CA GLU A 384 -3.64 3.23 -3.66
C GLU A 384 -2.25 2.62 -3.36
N ASP A 385 -1.17 3.31 -3.74
CA ASP A 385 0.20 2.83 -3.66
C ASP A 385 0.95 3.43 -2.47
N PHE A 386 2.28 3.42 -2.47
CA PHE A 386 3.10 3.78 -1.33
C PHE A 386 4.17 4.81 -1.71
N LEU A 387 4.58 5.59 -0.73
CA LEU A 387 5.78 6.41 -0.81
C LEU A 387 6.96 5.56 -0.32
N PRO A 388 8.07 5.45 -1.08
CA PRO A 388 9.08 4.40 -0.90
C PRO A 388 9.65 4.29 0.52
N VAL A 389 10.01 5.42 1.11
CA VAL A 389 10.77 5.46 2.37
C VAL A 389 9.89 5.15 3.58
N SER A 390 8.67 5.69 3.63
CA SER A 390 7.74 5.46 4.73
C SER A 390 7.18 4.04 4.75
N ALA A 391 6.92 3.48 3.57
CA ALA A 391 6.36 2.14 3.44
C ALA A 391 7.27 1.01 3.95
N ALA A 392 8.60 1.21 3.93
CA ALA A 392 9.54 0.25 4.51
C ALA A 392 9.60 0.29 6.05
N GLY A 393 8.78 1.11 6.70
CA GLY A 393 8.85 1.37 8.15
C GLY A 393 10.08 2.18 8.55
N ILE A 394 10.64 2.92 7.59
CA ILE A 394 11.80 3.77 7.79
C ILE A 394 11.34 5.19 7.51
N PHE A 395 11.15 5.94 8.57
CA PHE A 395 10.73 7.32 8.48
C PHE A 395 11.91 8.20 8.06
N GLN A 396 11.66 9.23 7.25
CA GLN A 396 12.68 10.18 6.80
C GLN A 396 13.48 10.81 7.95
N SER A 397 12.86 10.94 9.12
CA SER A 397 13.53 11.40 10.35
C SER A 397 14.68 10.50 10.82
N ASN A 398 14.76 9.25 10.32
CA ASN A 398 15.79 8.26 10.66
C ASN A 398 16.85 8.10 9.55
N LEU A 399 16.71 8.80 8.42
CA LEU A 399 17.63 8.79 7.30
C LEU A 399 18.32 10.15 7.25
N GLY A 400 19.64 10.16 7.06
CA GLY A 400 20.40 11.41 6.89
C GLY A 400 19.95 12.20 5.64
N ALA A 401 20.49 13.41 5.48
CA ALA A 401 20.09 14.37 4.44
C ALA A 401 20.18 13.90 2.97
N ASP A 402 20.79 12.74 2.70
CA ASP A 402 21.00 12.19 1.36
C ASP A 402 19.88 11.24 0.87
N ALA A 403 18.87 10.97 1.68
CA ALA A 403 17.84 9.96 1.42
C ALA A 403 16.79 10.31 0.33
N GLY A 404 16.92 11.45 -0.33
CA GLY A 404 15.90 12.00 -1.22
C GLY A 404 15.89 11.50 -2.68
N ARG A 405 16.83 10.64 -3.09
CA ARG A 405 16.92 10.20 -4.51
C ARG A 405 16.92 8.69 -4.63
N ALA A 406 15.75 8.09 -4.66
CA ALA A 406 15.61 6.73 -5.17
C ALA A 406 15.77 6.76 -6.71
N SER A 407 17.00 6.64 -7.20
CA SER A 407 17.28 6.40 -8.62
C SER A 407 16.99 4.93 -8.89
N VAL A 408 15.99 4.66 -9.72
CA VAL A 408 15.64 3.30 -10.14
C VAL A 408 16.73 2.78 -11.08
N GLY A 409 17.63 1.93 -10.58
CA GLY A 409 18.53 1.14 -11.40
C GLY A 409 17.72 0.11 -12.20
N ALA A 410 17.70 0.21 -13.53
CA ALA A 410 16.96 -0.74 -14.38
C ALA A 410 17.41 -2.21 -14.17
N ALA A 411 18.69 -2.43 -13.84
CA ALA A 411 19.24 -3.75 -13.58
C ALA A 411 18.69 -4.36 -12.27
N ASP A 412 18.51 -3.56 -11.23
CA ASP A 412 17.99 -4.01 -9.94
C ASP A 412 16.50 -4.37 -10.03
N ARG A 413 15.74 -3.61 -10.82
CA ARG A 413 14.35 -3.94 -11.13
C ARG A 413 14.22 -5.29 -11.85
N ALA A 414 15.04 -5.54 -12.87
CA ALA A 414 15.01 -6.80 -13.60
C ALA A 414 15.33 -8.01 -12.70
N ALA A 415 16.33 -7.89 -11.81
CA ALA A 415 16.66 -8.91 -10.83
C ALA A 415 15.50 -9.16 -9.84
N PHE A 416 14.82 -8.10 -9.40
CA PHE A 416 13.65 -8.22 -8.53
C PHE A 416 12.48 -8.91 -9.24
N GLU A 417 12.17 -8.52 -10.48
CA GLU A 417 11.10 -9.13 -11.27
C GLU A 417 11.40 -10.60 -11.60
N GLN A 418 12.68 -10.95 -11.77
CA GLN A 418 13.11 -12.34 -11.89
C GLN A 418 12.85 -13.13 -10.60
N ALA A 419 13.22 -12.58 -9.44
CA ALA A 419 12.94 -13.18 -8.14
C ALA A 419 11.43 -13.31 -7.86
N LEU A 420 10.66 -12.33 -8.29
CA LEU A 420 9.20 -12.31 -8.18
C LEU A 420 8.53 -13.34 -9.12
N GLY A 421 9.16 -13.64 -10.26
CA GLY A 421 8.66 -14.53 -11.29
C GLY A 421 7.66 -13.90 -12.27
N LEU A 422 7.49 -12.57 -12.22
CA LEU A 422 6.68 -11.80 -13.17
C LEU A 422 7.01 -10.29 -13.06
N PRO A 423 6.70 -9.47 -14.08
CA PRO A 423 6.88 -8.04 -14.01
C PRO A 423 5.91 -7.37 -13.02
N VAL A 424 6.36 -6.29 -12.38
CA VAL A 424 5.51 -5.43 -11.57
C VAL A 424 4.65 -4.53 -12.46
N LEU A 425 3.42 -4.26 -12.04
CA LEU A 425 2.53 -3.36 -12.75
C LEU A 425 2.94 -1.89 -12.49
N ASP A 426 2.74 -1.06 -13.50
CA ASP A 426 2.96 0.39 -13.39
C ASP A 426 1.74 1.06 -12.77
N GLU A 427 1.90 1.74 -11.64
CA GLU A 427 0.81 2.42 -10.93
C GLU A 427 0.21 3.57 -11.76
N PHE A 428 1.04 4.32 -12.48
CA PHE A 428 0.55 5.43 -13.32
C PHE A 428 -0.33 4.92 -14.45
N ALA A 429 0.05 3.82 -15.09
CA ALA A 429 -0.76 3.18 -16.11
C ALA A 429 -2.09 2.66 -15.57
N LEU A 430 -2.13 2.21 -14.30
CA LEU A 430 -3.38 1.79 -13.64
C LEU A 430 -4.31 2.99 -13.44
N TYR A 431 -3.83 4.11 -12.91
CA TYR A 431 -4.64 5.34 -12.72
C TYR A 431 -5.10 5.94 -14.03
N ALA A 432 -4.22 6.05 -15.05
CA ALA A 432 -4.56 6.55 -16.36
C ALA A 432 -5.68 5.74 -17.04
N ARG A 433 -5.67 4.40 -16.86
CA ARG A 433 -6.76 3.53 -17.36
C ARG A 433 -8.08 3.81 -16.66
N ILE A 434 -8.09 4.03 -15.35
CA ILE A 434 -9.30 4.37 -14.59
C ILE A 434 -9.87 5.70 -15.08
N GLU A 435 -9.05 6.72 -15.22
CA GLU A 435 -9.45 8.03 -15.70
C GLU A 435 -10.02 7.95 -17.12
N THR A 436 -9.28 7.35 -18.06
CA THR A 436 -9.70 7.20 -19.45
C THR A 436 -11.00 6.40 -19.58
N ALA A 437 -11.14 5.30 -18.82
CA ALA A 437 -12.37 4.52 -18.82
C ALA A 437 -13.55 5.34 -18.30
N SER A 438 -13.36 6.10 -17.22
CA SER A 438 -14.43 6.92 -16.64
C SER A 438 -14.89 8.03 -17.57
N ILE A 439 -13.98 8.65 -18.32
CA ILE A 439 -14.32 9.65 -19.36
C ILE A 439 -15.14 8.98 -20.47
N ARG A 440 -14.65 7.90 -21.03
CA ARG A 440 -15.34 7.17 -22.10
C ARG A 440 -16.76 6.77 -21.70
N ASP A 441 -16.90 6.15 -20.53
CA ASP A 441 -18.17 5.62 -20.03
C ASP A 441 -19.16 6.77 -19.73
N SER A 442 -18.66 7.90 -19.21
CA SER A 442 -19.46 9.10 -18.97
C SER A 442 -19.94 9.74 -20.25
N LEU A 443 -19.06 9.91 -21.24
CA LEU A 443 -19.44 10.46 -22.56
C LEU A 443 -20.45 9.54 -23.27
N ALA A 444 -20.27 8.24 -23.20
CA ALA A 444 -21.24 7.28 -23.74
C ALA A 444 -22.60 7.38 -23.05
N ALA A 445 -22.64 7.51 -21.73
CA ALA A 445 -23.88 7.68 -20.97
C ALA A 445 -24.62 8.99 -21.29
N LEU A 446 -23.89 10.04 -21.65
CA LEU A 446 -24.44 11.35 -22.07
C LEU A 446 -24.73 11.42 -23.58
N GLY A 447 -24.47 10.36 -24.36
CA GLY A 447 -24.68 10.37 -25.80
C GLY A 447 -23.67 11.19 -26.60
N CYS A 448 -22.56 11.61 -25.97
CA CYS A 448 -21.52 12.47 -26.58
C CYS A 448 -20.42 11.67 -27.28
N GLY A 449 -20.52 10.36 -27.43
CA GLY A 449 -19.41 9.47 -27.85
C GLY A 449 -19.55 8.81 -29.23
N GLN A 450 -20.46 9.22 -30.11
CA GLN A 450 -20.71 8.54 -31.39
C GLN A 450 -20.36 9.38 -32.63
N ALA A 451 -19.17 9.97 -32.71
CA ALA A 451 -18.72 10.62 -33.93
C ALA A 451 -17.29 10.29 -34.36
N ALA A 452 -16.92 8.98 -34.35
CA ALA A 452 -15.69 8.52 -35.02
C ALA A 452 -15.83 7.06 -35.47
N GLY A 453 -16.65 6.79 -36.52
CA GLY A 453 -16.75 5.43 -37.03
C GLY A 453 -17.79 5.18 -38.11
N SER A 454 -18.04 6.11 -39.05
CA SER A 454 -18.71 5.77 -40.32
C SER A 454 -18.29 6.72 -41.47
N SER A 455 -17.01 6.70 -41.82
CA SER A 455 -16.60 7.06 -43.17
C SER A 455 -16.73 5.79 -44.01
N SER A 456 -17.91 5.57 -44.55
CA SER A 456 -18.12 4.64 -45.66
C SER A 456 -17.26 5.11 -46.83
N VAL A 457 -16.19 4.38 -47.12
CA VAL A 457 -15.47 4.49 -48.37
C VAL A 457 -16.44 4.03 -49.47
N SER A 458 -17.03 5.01 -50.15
CA SER A 458 -17.74 4.81 -51.43
C SER A 458 -16.67 4.51 -52.48
N THR A 459 -16.52 3.25 -52.84
CA THR A 459 -15.84 2.86 -54.09
C THR A 459 -16.76 3.14 -55.23
N SER A 460 -16.51 4.21 -55.93
CA SER A 460 -17.02 4.44 -57.31
C SER A 460 -15.96 3.98 -58.29
N ARG A 461 -16.41 3.14 -59.19
CA ARG A 461 -15.80 2.51 -60.37
C ARG A 461 -14.63 3.22 -61.08
#